data_f3715a11aa0d2a71a69d2ca9025f8137
#
_entry.id   f3715a11aa0d2a71a69d2ca9025f8137
#
_cell.length_a   1.000
_cell.length_b   1.000
_cell.length_c   1.000
_cell.angle_alpha   90.00
_cell.angle_beta   90.00
_cell.angle_gamma   90.00
#
_symmetry.space_group_name_H-M   'P 1'
#
loop_
_entity.id
_entity.type
_entity.pdbx_description
1 polymer ?
#
loop_
_entity_poly.entity_id
_entity_poly.type
_entity_poly.pdbx_seq_one_letter_code
_entity_poly.pdbx_strand_id
1 'polypeptide(L)'
;MKKLPRPRREAPATRLPKRERTRRQIIEAAIEVMAEQGPAKASVQEIAARAKVTTGTFYNHFTSKAEIVEAVAGWFSTTMLEAAQDAHLAFHTGAERMVDGCRRYLRIARENPPTAMLILELATTSPRMLKAIGKFVLADVRLGIRQKEFAIFSEQAAVDLVHGYIMLAMRHIALRQPSSSYERSVVATILQGLGVPSQRALALAGRGTGRGNS
;
A
#
# COMPACT_ATOMS: atom_id res chain seq x y z
N MET A 1 16.55 -8.53 -4.32
CA MET A 1 15.44 -7.66 -3.85
C MET A 1 14.72 -7.08 -5.08
N LYS A 2 13.41 -7.35 -5.26
CA LYS A 2 12.63 -6.67 -6.29
C LYS A 2 12.51 -5.18 -5.92
N LYS A 3 12.67 -4.30 -6.90
CA LYS A 3 12.57 -2.85 -6.71
C LYS A 3 11.22 -2.47 -6.06
N LEU A 4 11.29 -1.65 -5.03
CA LEU A 4 10.11 -1.04 -4.38
C LEU A 4 9.22 -0.33 -5.42
N PRO A 5 7.89 -0.38 -5.28
CA PRO A 5 7.00 0.39 -6.13
C PRO A 5 7.35 1.88 -5.99
N ARG A 6 7.55 2.57 -7.12
CA ARG A 6 7.89 4.01 -7.16
C ARG A 6 6.70 4.82 -7.62
N PRO A 7 6.47 6.01 -7.06
CA PRO A 7 5.47 6.94 -7.57
C PRO A 7 5.73 7.25 -9.06
N ARG A 8 4.71 7.10 -9.91
CA ARG A 8 4.84 7.26 -11.37
C ARG A 8 4.95 8.72 -11.83
N ARG A 9 4.39 9.66 -11.07
CA ARG A 9 4.38 11.09 -11.42
C ARG A 9 5.64 11.85 -11.04
N GLU A 10 6.58 11.21 -10.34
CA GLU A 10 7.85 11.86 -10.10
C GLU A 10 8.70 11.86 -11.39
N ALA A 11 9.25 13.04 -11.72
CA ALA A 11 10.23 13.17 -12.78
C ALA A 11 11.36 12.13 -12.61
N PRO A 12 11.96 11.60 -13.69
CA PRO A 12 13.14 10.74 -13.59
C PRO A 12 14.14 11.35 -12.61
N ALA A 13 14.72 10.53 -11.74
CA ALA A 13 15.62 10.99 -10.66
C ALA A 13 16.75 11.93 -11.17
N THR A 14 17.13 11.79 -12.45
CA THR A 14 18.09 12.65 -13.14
C THR A 14 17.60 14.07 -13.43
N ARG A 15 16.28 14.32 -13.40
CA ARG A 15 15.66 15.64 -13.65
C ARG A 15 15.30 16.41 -12.38
N LEU A 16 15.37 15.76 -11.21
CA LEU A 16 15.09 16.42 -9.94
C LEU A 16 16.28 17.29 -9.51
N PRO A 17 16.04 18.43 -8.84
CA PRO A 17 17.09 19.21 -8.17
C PRO A 17 17.93 18.32 -7.23
N LYS A 18 19.21 18.62 -7.09
CA LYS A 18 20.16 17.82 -6.27
C LYS A 18 19.60 17.56 -4.85
N ARG A 19 19.01 18.57 -4.22
CA ARG A 19 18.43 18.46 -2.88
C ARG A 19 17.30 17.44 -2.82
N GLU A 20 16.40 17.44 -3.79
CA GLU A 20 15.27 16.50 -3.85
C GLU A 20 15.72 15.08 -4.16
N ARG A 21 16.74 14.91 -5.02
CA ARG A 21 17.35 13.59 -5.28
C ARG A 21 17.93 12.99 -4.00
N THR A 22 18.69 13.79 -3.24
CA THR A 22 19.27 13.34 -1.97
C THR A 22 18.18 13.02 -0.96
N ARG A 23 17.15 13.86 -0.84
CA ARG A 23 16.02 13.60 0.07
C ARG A 23 15.32 12.28 -0.28
N ARG A 24 15.05 12.04 -1.55
CA ARG A 24 14.47 10.79 -2.03
C ARG A 24 15.36 9.59 -1.76
N GLN A 25 16.66 9.70 -2.02
CA GLN A 25 17.66 8.66 -1.73
C GLN A 25 17.66 8.27 -0.24
N ILE A 26 17.53 9.24 0.65
CA ILE A 26 17.44 9.00 2.10
C ILE A 26 16.11 8.28 2.43
N ILE A 27 14.97 8.65 1.83
CA ILE A 27 13.69 7.96 2.04
C ILE A 27 13.76 6.51 1.56
N GLU A 28 14.31 6.26 0.36
CA GLU A 28 14.45 4.90 -0.20
C GLU A 28 15.34 4.04 0.73
N ALA A 29 16.46 4.58 1.22
CA ALA A 29 17.30 3.89 2.19
C ALA A 29 16.61 3.64 3.54
N ALA A 30 15.82 4.60 4.02
CA ALA A 30 15.04 4.43 5.25
C ALA A 30 13.99 3.31 5.11
N ILE A 31 13.33 3.21 3.97
CA ILE A 31 12.38 2.11 3.69
C ILE A 31 13.10 0.77 3.77
N GLU A 32 14.29 0.64 3.17
CA GLU A 32 15.06 -0.61 3.20
C GLU A 32 15.46 -0.99 4.63
N VAL A 33 16.07 -0.06 5.37
CA VAL A 33 16.52 -0.31 6.75
C VAL A 33 15.34 -0.62 7.67
N MET A 34 14.25 0.15 7.56
CA MET A 34 13.05 -0.07 8.38
C MET A 34 12.31 -1.37 8.01
N ALA A 35 12.32 -1.79 6.75
CA ALA A 35 11.75 -3.07 6.36
C ALA A 35 12.55 -4.27 6.88
N GLU A 36 13.88 -4.13 7.01
CA GLU A 36 14.76 -5.18 7.53
C GLU A 36 14.61 -5.40 9.04
N GLN A 37 14.47 -4.34 9.83
CA GLN A 37 14.54 -4.44 11.30
C GLN A 37 13.45 -3.69 12.08
N GLY A 38 12.52 -3.08 11.37
CA GLY A 38 11.43 -2.25 11.93
C GLY A 38 11.84 -0.80 12.18
N PRO A 39 10.87 0.15 12.16
CA PRO A 39 11.12 1.57 12.41
C PRO A 39 11.74 1.86 13.78
N ALA A 40 11.37 1.09 14.81
CA ALA A 40 11.88 1.30 16.15
C ALA A 40 13.40 1.09 16.26
N LYS A 41 13.94 0.05 15.62
CA LYS A 41 15.36 -0.32 15.67
C LYS A 41 16.23 0.44 14.67
N ALA A 42 15.68 0.88 13.54
CA ALA A 42 16.41 1.63 12.52
C ALA A 42 17.07 2.88 13.11
N SER A 43 18.36 3.07 12.86
CA SER A 43 19.12 4.25 13.30
C SER A 43 19.37 5.24 12.17
N VAL A 44 19.58 6.52 12.51
CA VAL A 44 19.94 7.57 11.53
C VAL A 44 21.28 7.23 10.86
N GLN A 45 22.21 6.66 11.61
CA GLN A 45 23.53 6.26 11.09
C GLN A 45 23.41 5.19 10.02
N GLU A 46 22.60 4.15 10.25
CA GLU A 46 22.38 3.09 9.27
C GLU A 46 21.67 3.60 8.03
N ILE A 47 20.65 4.46 8.19
CA ILE A 47 19.93 5.08 7.07
C ILE A 47 20.90 5.94 6.23
N ALA A 48 21.72 6.79 6.88
CA ALA A 48 22.69 7.64 6.18
C ALA A 48 23.73 6.79 5.44
N ALA A 49 24.27 5.74 6.08
CA ALA A 49 25.20 4.81 5.46
C ALA A 49 24.59 4.10 4.25
N ARG A 50 23.36 3.56 4.38
CA ARG A 50 22.60 2.93 3.28
C ARG A 50 22.32 3.91 2.14
N ALA A 51 22.00 5.16 2.46
CA ALA A 51 21.81 6.25 1.51
C ALA A 51 23.13 6.79 0.92
N LYS A 52 24.28 6.30 1.36
CA LYS A 52 25.62 6.80 0.93
C LYS A 52 25.78 8.31 1.14
N VAL A 53 25.29 8.83 2.25
CA VAL A 53 25.44 10.22 2.68
C VAL A 53 26.00 10.28 4.10
N THR A 54 26.52 11.46 4.50
CA THR A 54 26.93 11.67 5.88
C THR A 54 25.74 11.91 6.79
N THR A 55 25.88 11.66 8.09
CA THR A 55 24.86 11.98 9.09
C THR A 55 24.50 13.48 9.08
N GLY A 56 25.49 14.36 8.85
CA GLY A 56 25.22 15.79 8.66
C GLY A 56 24.33 16.07 7.45
N THR A 57 24.57 15.37 6.33
CA THR A 57 23.68 15.46 5.14
C THR A 57 22.29 14.97 5.45
N PHE A 58 22.12 13.89 6.24
CA PHE A 58 20.80 13.46 6.69
C PHE A 58 20.08 14.56 7.43
N TYR A 59 20.73 15.18 8.43
CA TYR A 59 20.13 16.25 9.24
C TYR A 59 19.83 17.53 8.46
N ASN A 60 20.44 17.77 7.31
CA ASN A 60 20.06 18.83 6.39
C ASN A 60 18.69 18.59 5.68
N HIS A 61 18.17 17.36 5.74
CA HIS A 61 16.92 16.95 5.09
C HIS A 61 15.82 16.53 6.07
N PHE A 62 16.20 16.00 7.22
CA PHE A 62 15.28 15.49 8.26
C PHE A 62 15.82 15.82 9.63
N THR A 63 15.04 16.55 10.42
CA THR A 63 15.45 17.05 11.75
C THR A 63 15.48 15.94 12.80
N SER A 64 14.79 14.81 12.56
CA SER A 64 14.70 13.71 13.51
C SER A 64 14.39 12.37 12.83
N LYS A 65 14.56 11.28 13.59
CA LYS A 65 14.10 9.94 13.19
C LYS A 65 12.58 9.91 12.99
N ALA A 66 11.82 10.62 13.80
CA ALA A 66 10.36 10.68 13.65
C ALA A 66 9.96 11.31 12.31
N GLU A 67 10.65 12.35 11.87
CA GLU A 67 10.37 13.01 10.59
C GLU A 67 10.62 12.07 9.39
N ILE A 68 11.69 11.28 9.39
CA ILE A 68 11.92 10.33 8.31
C ILE A 68 10.89 9.19 8.32
N VAL A 69 10.42 8.72 9.49
CA VAL A 69 9.34 7.73 9.59
C VAL A 69 8.05 8.27 8.96
N GLU A 70 7.66 9.51 9.28
CA GLU A 70 6.51 10.18 8.65
C GLU A 70 6.72 10.42 7.15
N ALA A 71 7.94 10.71 6.70
CA ALA A 71 8.23 10.83 5.28
C ALA A 71 8.09 9.49 4.54
N VAL A 72 8.49 8.38 5.16
CA VAL A 72 8.28 7.03 4.63
C VAL A 72 6.78 6.70 4.56
N ALA A 73 6.00 6.98 5.60
CA ALA A 73 4.55 6.82 5.59
C ALA A 73 3.89 7.66 4.49
N GLY A 74 4.35 8.90 4.32
CA GLY A 74 3.91 9.80 3.24
C GLY A 74 4.25 9.27 1.85
N TRP A 75 5.42 8.68 1.67
CA TRP A 75 5.84 8.06 0.41
C TRP A 75 4.93 6.89 0.03
N PHE A 76 4.63 5.97 0.97
CA PHE A 76 3.66 4.89 0.73
C PHE A 76 2.27 5.43 0.41
N SER A 77 1.80 6.45 1.15
CA SER A 77 0.49 7.08 0.90
C SER A 77 0.39 7.66 -0.50
N THR A 78 1.44 8.34 -0.99
CA THR A 78 1.49 8.90 -2.35
C THR A 78 1.51 7.80 -3.40
N THR A 79 2.34 6.77 -3.22
CA THR A 79 2.40 5.63 -4.14
C THR A 79 1.04 4.90 -4.25
N MET A 80 0.34 4.74 -3.12
CA MET A 80 -0.99 4.13 -3.11
C MET A 80 -2.03 5.02 -3.78
N LEU A 81 -1.95 6.35 -3.59
CA LEU A 81 -2.82 7.32 -4.26
C LEU A 81 -2.71 7.25 -5.78
N GLU A 82 -1.49 7.28 -6.30
CA GLU A 82 -1.24 7.21 -7.74
C GLU A 82 -1.75 5.90 -8.33
N ALA A 83 -1.49 4.80 -7.63
CA ALA A 83 -1.99 3.50 -8.04
C ALA A 83 -3.53 3.40 -8.00
N ALA A 84 -4.20 4.08 -7.06
CA ALA A 84 -5.67 4.17 -7.03
C ALA A 84 -6.20 5.04 -8.17
N GLN A 85 -5.52 6.13 -8.54
CA GLN A 85 -5.88 6.96 -9.70
C GLN A 85 -5.79 6.17 -11.00
N ASP A 86 -4.73 5.37 -11.19
CA ASP A 86 -4.61 4.47 -12.34
C ASP A 86 -5.77 3.46 -12.41
N ALA A 87 -6.17 2.91 -11.25
CA ALA A 87 -7.32 2.01 -11.16
C ALA A 87 -8.64 2.72 -11.51
N HIS A 88 -8.80 3.99 -11.12
CA HIS A 88 -9.99 4.78 -11.51
C HIS A 88 -10.11 4.99 -13.02
N LEU A 89 -9.01 5.00 -13.75
CA LEU A 89 -9.01 5.07 -15.22
C LEU A 89 -9.27 3.70 -15.88
N ALA A 90 -8.86 2.61 -15.22
CA ALA A 90 -8.92 1.26 -15.77
C ALA A 90 -10.21 0.51 -15.43
N PHE A 91 -10.84 0.82 -14.30
CA PHE A 91 -12.01 0.11 -13.76
C PHE A 91 -13.18 1.05 -13.53
N HIS A 92 -14.37 0.62 -13.95
CA HIS A 92 -15.57 1.46 -13.96
C HIS A 92 -16.51 1.17 -12.79
N THR A 93 -16.34 0.05 -12.09
CA THR A 93 -17.24 -0.32 -10.98
C THR A 93 -16.52 -0.31 -9.63
N GLY A 94 -17.30 -0.08 -8.55
CA GLY A 94 -16.76 -0.11 -7.19
C GLY A 94 -16.20 -1.47 -6.82
N ALA A 95 -16.83 -2.56 -7.28
CA ALA A 95 -16.37 -3.92 -7.04
C ALA A 95 -15.04 -4.22 -7.75
N GLU A 96 -14.86 -3.80 -9.00
CA GLU A 96 -13.59 -3.98 -9.74
C GLU A 96 -12.44 -3.20 -9.12
N ARG A 97 -12.67 -1.94 -8.70
CA ARG A 97 -11.67 -1.12 -8.00
C ARG A 97 -11.28 -1.73 -6.67
N MET A 98 -12.25 -2.23 -5.91
CA MET A 98 -12.01 -2.94 -4.66
C MET A 98 -11.14 -4.18 -4.86
N VAL A 99 -11.44 -5.01 -5.88
CA VAL A 99 -10.63 -6.19 -6.25
C VAL A 99 -9.20 -5.78 -6.58
N ASP A 100 -8.98 -4.77 -7.43
CA ASP A 100 -7.65 -4.32 -7.81
C ASP A 100 -6.87 -3.78 -6.60
N GLY A 101 -7.49 -2.96 -5.77
CA GLY A 101 -6.89 -2.44 -4.54
C GLY A 101 -6.46 -3.56 -3.60
N CYS A 102 -7.33 -4.51 -3.29
CA CYS A 102 -7.02 -5.67 -2.45
C CYS A 102 -5.85 -6.48 -3.02
N ARG A 103 -5.89 -6.84 -4.30
CA ARG A 103 -4.83 -7.61 -4.95
C ARG A 103 -3.47 -6.92 -4.91
N ARG A 104 -3.44 -5.62 -5.01
CA ARG A 104 -2.21 -4.84 -4.95
C ARG A 104 -1.52 -4.98 -3.61
N TYR A 105 -2.26 -4.86 -2.52
CA TYR A 105 -1.73 -5.06 -1.17
C TYR A 105 -1.27 -6.50 -0.93
N LEU A 106 -2.07 -7.49 -1.34
CA LEU A 106 -1.72 -8.91 -1.21
C LEU A 106 -0.47 -9.27 -2.03
N ARG A 107 -0.30 -8.68 -3.22
CA ARG A 107 0.89 -8.84 -4.04
C ARG A 107 2.15 -8.28 -3.38
N ILE A 108 2.07 -7.10 -2.74
CA ILE A 108 3.19 -6.55 -1.96
C ILE A 108 3.59 -7.55 -0.88
N ALA A 109 2.63 -8.12 -0.17
CA ALA A 109 2.91 -9.10 0.89
C ALA A 109 3.57 -10.38 0.34
N ARG A 110 3.21 -10.81 -0.86
CA ARG A 110 3.78 -11.97 -1.55
C ARG A 110 5.20 -11.72 -2.06
N GLU A 111 5.39 -10.58 -2.71
CA GLU A 111 6.64 -10.28 -3.43
C GLU A 111 7.71 -9.66 -2.53
N ASN A 112 7.31 -8.95 -1.49
CA ASN A 112 8.23 -8.27 -0.56
C ASN A 112 7.69 -8.29 0.88
N PRO A 113 7.77 -9.44 1.58
CA PRO A 113 7.28 -9.58 2.94
C PRO A 113 7.82 -8.52 3.93
N PRO A 114 9.13 -8.15 3.90
CA PRO A 114 9.64 -7.11 4.80
C PRO A 114 8.95 -5.75 4.59
N THR A 115 8.76 -5.34 3.34
CA THR A 115 8.03 -4.10 3.02
C THR A 115 6.56 -4.17 3.46
N ALA A 116 5.91 -5.34 3.31
CA ALA A 116 4.54 -5.51 3.79
C ALA A 116 4.45 -5.34 5.30
N MET A 117 5.39 -5.90 6.07
CA MET A 117 5.44 -5.74 7.52
C MET A 117 5.66 -4.28 7.92
N LEU A 118 6.52 -3.55 7.22
CA LEU A 118 6.70 -2.11 7.41
C LEU A 118 5.40 -1.33 7.14
N ILE A 119 4.70 -1.62 6.03
CA ILE A 119 3.41 -1.00 5.71
C ILE A 119 2.40 -1.26 6.83
N LEU A 120 2.31 -2.49 7.34
CA LEU A 120 1.41 -2.86 8.44
C LEU A 120 1.71 -2.06 9.72
N GLU A 121 2.98 -1.92 10.09
CA GLU A 121 3.38 -1.13 11.26
C GLU A 121 3.04 0.36 11.08
N LEU A 122 3.38 0.94 9.92
CA LEU A 122 3.09 2.33 9.63
C LEU A 122 1.57 2.61 9.53
N ALA A 123 0.79 1.67 9.00
CA ALA A 123 -0.66 1.81 8.90
C ALA A 123 -1.35 1.81 10.27
N THR A 124 -0.72 1.24 11.31
CA THR A 124 -1.24 1.27 12.69
C THR A 124 -0.69 2.43 13.51
N THR A 125 0.46 2.98 13.15
CA THR A 125 1.16 4.01 13.94
C THR A 125 1.11 5.41 13.34
N SER A 126 0.93 5.55 12.00
CA SER A 126 0.85 6.84 11.32
C SER A 126 -0.61 7.23 11.01
N PRO A 127 -1.16 8.24 11.71
CA PRO A 127 -2.51 8.76 11.42
C PRO A 127 -2.68 9.22 9.96
N ARG A 128 -1.60 9.74 9.36
CA ARG A 128 -1.58 10.17 7.97
C ARG A 128 -1.82 9.01 7.01
N MET A 129 -1.16 7.89 7.24
CA MET A 129 -1.29 6.71 6.39
C MET A 129 -2.65 6.06 6.54
N LEU A 130 -3.13 5.90 7.78
CA LEU A 130 -4.46 5.36 8.07
C LEU A 130 -5.56 6.18 7.39
N LYS A 131 -5.51 7.52 7.50
CA LYS A 131 -6.46 8.43 6.85
C LYS A 131 -6.41 8.31 5.31
N ALA A 132 -5.22 8.19 4.73
CA ALA A 132 -5.07 8.05 3.28
C ALA A 132 -5.71 6.75 2.77
N ILE A 133 -5.41 5.62 3.40
CA ILE A 133 -5.99 4.31 3.03
C ILE A 133 -7.51 4.35 3.15
N GLY A 134 -8.05 4.82 4.28
CA GLY A 134 -9.49 4.90 4.52
C GLY A 134 -10.22 5.73 3.48
N LYS A 135 -9.62 6.84 3.00
CA LYS A 135 -10.21 7.70 1.97
C LYS A 135 -10.41 6.96 0.63
N PHE A 136 -9.47 6.11 0.22
CA PHE A 136 -9.60 5.35 -1.03
C PHE A 136 -10.64 4.26 -0.93
N VAL A 137 -10.59 3.46 0.13
CA VAL A 137 -11.59 2.42 0.38
C VAL A 137 -12.99 3.03 0.42
N LEU A 138 -13.17 4.15 1.12
CA LEU A 138 -14.46 4.85 1.20
C LEU A 138 -14.96 5.32 -0.17
N ALA A 139 -14.08 5.83 -1.03
CA ALA A 139 -14.46 6.28 -2.37
C ALA A 139 -14.99 5.12 -3.22
N ASP A 140 -14.33 3.95 -3.17
CA ASP A 140 -14.76 2.76 -3.90
C ASP A 140 -16.05 2.14 -3.30
N VAL A 141 -16.19 2.14 -1.98
CA VAL A 141 -17.40 1.73 -1.28
C VAL A 141 -18.59 2.59 -1.74
N ARG A 142 -18.44 3.91 -1.73
CA ARG A 142 -19.50 4.84 -2.19
C ARG A 142 -19.85 4.66 -3.65
N LEU A 143 -18.86 4.38 -4.50
CA LEU A 143 -19.11 4.07 -5.90
C LEU A 143 -19.97 2.81 -6.04
N GLY A 144 -19.59 1.72 -5.35
CA GLY A 144 -20.32 0.46 -5.39
C GLY A 144 -21.77 0.58 -4.85
N ILE A 145 -22.00 1.41 -3.81
CA ILE A 145 -23.35 1.71 -3.31
C ILE A 145 -24.16 2.41 -4.39
N ARG A 146 -23.63 3.47 -5.02
CA ARG A 146 -24.34 4.21 -6.10
C ARG A 146 -24.69 3.30 -7.28
N GLN A 147 -23.84 2.34 -7.57
CA GLN A 147 -24.03 1.36 -8.65
C GLN A 147 -24.89 0.15 -8.24
N LYS A 148 -25.37 0.12 -6.99
CA LYS A 148 -26.14 -1.01 -6.42
C LYS A 148 -25.38 -2.33 -6.44
N GLU A 149 -24.05 -2.26 -6.41
CA GLU A 149 -23.16 -3.43 -6.30
C GLU A 149 -22.91 -3.81 -4.83
N PHE A 150 -22.92 -2.82 -3.92
CA PHE A 150 -22.70 -3.02 -2.50
C PHE A 150 -23.97 -2.74 -1.70
N ALA A 151 -24.24 -3.62 -0.72
CA ALA A 151 -25.31 -3.50 0.25
C ALA A 151 -24.71 -3.59 1.65
N ILE A 152 -24.53 -2.45 2.30
CA ILE A 152 -23.83 -2.32 3.59
C ILE A 152 -24.70 -1.57 4.60
N PHE A 153 -24.45 -1.81 5.89
CA PHE A 153 -25.13 -1.12 6.99
C PHE A 153 -24.50 0.22 7.35
N SER A 154 -23.16 0.35 7.20
CA SER A 154 -22.39 1.53 7.57
C SER A 154 -21.16 1.66 6.67
N GLU A 155 -20.94 2.88 6.13
CA GLU A 155 -19.73 3.18 5.33
C GLU A 155 -18.46 2.96 6.16
N GLN A 156 -18.46 3.37 7.44
CA GLN A 156 -17.31 3.20 8.32
C GLN A 156 -17.03 1.73 8.60
N ALA A 157 -18.04 0.95 8.94
CA ALA A 157 -17.90 -0.49 9.17
C ALA A 157 -17.40 -1.24 7.92
N ALA A 158 -17.83 -0.82 6.73
CA ALA A 158 -17.33 -1.37 5.47
C ALA A 158 -15.83 -1.03 5.24
N VAL A 159 -15.41 0.20 5.54
CA VAL A 159 -14.00 0.60 5.49
C VAL A 159 -13.17 -0.21 6.50
N ASP A 160 -13.64 -0.37 7.73
CA ASP A 160 -12.96 -1.12 8.78
C ASP A 160 -12.84 -2.60 8.43
N LEU A 161 -13.89 -3.20 7.87
CA LEU A 161 -13.88 -4.58 7.36
C LEU A 161 -12.81 -4.79 6.29
N VAL A 162 -12.81 -3.94 5.27
CA VAL A 162 -11.83 -4.05 4.16
C VAL A 162 -10.42 -3.84 4.68
N HIS A 163 -10.19 -2.78 5.45
CA HIS A 163 -8.89 -2.43 5.97
C HIS A 163 -8.36 -3.50 6.93
N GLY A 164 -9.14 -3.86 7.94
CA GLY A 164 -8.72 -4.84 8.95
C GLY A 164 -8.45 -6.22 8.34
N TYR A 165 -9.31 -6.67 7.43
CA TYR A 165 -9.13 -7.98 6.82
C TYR A 165 -7.95 -8.02 5.85
N ILE A 166 -7.73 -6.96 5.04
CA ILE A 166 -6.57 -6.87 4.16
C ILE A 166 -5.26 -6.84 4.96
N MET A 167 -5.20 -6.09 6.06
CA MET A 167 -4.01 -6.04 6.91
C MET A 167 -3.69 -7.41 7.52
N LEU A 168 -4.71 -8.11 8.04
CA LEU A 168 -4.53 -9.46 8.58
C LEU A 168 -4.07 -10.44 7.48
N ALA A 169 -4.65 -10.37 6.30
CA ALA A 169 -4.29 -11.20 5.16
C ALA A 169 -2.85 -10.93 4.68
N MET A 170 -2.44 -9.65 4.58
CA MET A 170 -1.07 -9.26 4.26
C MET A 170 -0.07 -9.87 5.27
N ARG A 171 -0.37 -9.73 6.56
CA ARG A 171 0.47 -10.31 7.62
C ARG A 171 0.57 -11.84 7.46
N HIS A 172 -0.55 -12.51 7.22
CA HIS A 172 -0.58 -13.96 7.02
C HIS A 172 0.26 -14.37 5.80
N ILE A 173 0.12 -13.67 4.67
CA ILE A 173 0.91 -13.93 3.46
C ILE A 173 2.40 -13.68 3.72
N ALA A 174 2.76 -12.57 4.34
CA ALA A 174 4.15 -12.22 4.60
C ALA A 174 4.86 -13.25 5.48
N LEU A 175 4.16 -13.83 6.47
CA LEU A 175 4.73 -14.77 7.44
C LEU A 175 4.63 -16.24 7.01
N ARG A 176 3.59 -16.63 6.26
CA ARG A 176 3.25 -18.03 6.00
C ARG A 176 3.31 -18.45 4.53
N GLN A 177 3.34 -17.48 3.61
CA GLN A 177 3.35 -17.71 2.16
C GLN A 177 2.32 -18.77 1.70
N PRO A 178 1.02 -18.64 2.04
CA PRO A 178 -0.02 -19.59 1.66
C PRO A 178 -0.16 -19.67 0.14
N SER A 179 -0.92 -20.65 -0.36
CA SER A 179 -1.19 -20.79 -1.80
C SER A 179 -1.96 -19.57 -2.35
N SER A 180 -1.87 -19.33 -3.66
CA SER A 180 -2.59 -18.23 -4.34
C SER A 180 -4.13 -18.33 -4.23
N SER A 181 -4.67 -19.52 -3.91
CA SER A 181 -6.10 -19.70 -3.64
C SER A 181 -6.54 -18.90 -2.40
N TYR A 182 -5.66 -18.75 -1.41
CA TYR A 182 -5.93 -17.92 -0.22
C TYR A 182 -6.20 -16.45 -0.60
N GLU A 183 -5.40 -15.87 -1.49
CA GLU A 183 -5.58 -14.48 -1.93
C GLU A 183 -6.93 -14.28 -2.62
N ARG A 184 -7.34 -15.24 -3.47
CA ARG A 184 -8.66 -15.23 -4.10
C ARG A 184 -9.79 -15.30 -3.07
N SER A 185 -9.64 -16.17 -2.08
CA SER A 185 -10.62 -16.32 -0.99
C SER A 185 -10.75 -15.03 -0.18
N VAL A 186 -9.63 -14.36 0.15
CA VAL A 186 -9.63 -13.06 0.85
C VAL A 186 -10.42 -12.02 0.07
N VAL A 187 -10.15 -11.86 -1.23
CA VAL A 187 -10.85 -10.90 -2.08
C VAL A 187 -12.35 -11.22 -2.17
N ALA A 188 -12.71 -12.50 -2.38
CA ALA A 188 -14.09 -12.93 -2.45
C ALA A 188 -14.83 -12.67 -1.12
N THR A 189 -14.21 -12.96 0.02
CA THR A 189 -14.79 -12.73 1.35
C THR A 189 -15.01 -11.23 1.62
N ILE A 190 -14.07 -10.36 1.22
CA ILE A 190 -14.28 -8.90 1.33
C ILE A 190 -15.50 -8.47 0.51
N LEU A 191 -15.61 -8.90 -0.74
CA LEU A 191 -16.74 -8.56 -1.60
C LEU A 191 -18.07 -9.06 -1.02
N GLN A 192 -18.10 -10.28 -0.44
CA GLN A 192 -19.28 -10.80 0.24
C GLN A 192 -19.66 -9.97 1.46
N GLY A 193 -18.67 -9.54 2.26
CA GLY A 193 -18.88 -8.64 3.39
C GLY A 193 -19.42 -7.27 2.98
N LEU A 194 -19.19 -6.86 1.72
CA LEU A 194 -19.77 -5.66 1.11
C LEU A 194 -21.14 -5.92 0.46
N GLY A 195 -21.70 -7.12 0.57
CA GLY A 195 -23.01 -7.49 0.05
C GLY A 195 -23.02 -8.01 -1.39
N VAL A 196 -21.86 -8.28 -1.99
CA VAL A 196 -21.80 -8.89 -3.33
C VAL A 196 -22.20 -10.38 -3.25
N PRO A 197 -23.13 -10.88 -4.09
CA PRO A 197 -23.49 -12.29 -4.10
C PRO A 197 -22.29 -13.22 -4.29
N SER A 198 -22.27 -14.35 -3.58
CA SER A 198 -21.12 -15.28 -3.51
C SER A 198 -20.58 -15.68 -4.88
N GLN A 199 -21.44 -16.04 -5.82
CA GLN A 199 -21.04 -16.46 -7.16
C GLN A 199 -20.34 -15.32 -7.92
N ARG A 200 -20.86 -14.10 -7.84
CA ARG A 200 -20.26 -12.90 -8.45
C ARG A 200 -18.93 -12.53 -7.77
N ALA A 201 -18.88 -12.62 -6.45
CA ALA A 201 -17.65 -12.36 -5.67
C ALA A 201 -16.51 -13.29 -6.08
N LEU A 202 -16.79 -14.59 -6.20
CA LEU A 202 -15.82 -15.59 -6.67
C LEU A 202 -15.39 -15.33 -8.12
N ALA A 203 -16.33 -14.99 -9.01
CA ALA A 203 -16.03 -14.67 -10.40
C ALA A 203 -15.11 -13.44 -10.52
N LEU A 204 -15.37 -12.38 -9.76
CA LEU A 204 -14.53 -11.17 -9.73
C LEU A 204 -13.14 -11.46 -9.11
N ALA A 205 -13.11 -12.20 -8.03
CA ALA A 205 -11.86 -12.62 -7.38
C ALA A 205 -11.03 -13.61 -8.23
N GLY A 206 -11.65 -14.32 -9.17
CA GLY A 206 -10.98 -15.26 -10.07
C GLY A 206 -10.45 -14.64 -11.38
N ARG A 207 -10.97 -13.47 -11.80
CA ARG A 207 -10.52 -12.79 -13.03
C ARG A 207 -9.05 -12.38 -12.85
N GLY A 208 -8.17 -12.86 -13.73
CA GLY A 208 -6.78 -12.40 -13.79
C GLY A 208 -6.75 -10.87 -14.00
N THR A 209 -5.74 -10.19 -13.46
CA THR A 209 -5.49 -8.79 -13.81
C THR A 209 -5.24 -8.74 -15.32
N GLY A 210 -6.18 -8.25 -16.10
CA GLY A 210 -6.06 -8.08 -17.55
C GLY A 210 -5.05 -6.99 -17.90
N ARG A 211 -3.78 -7.28 -17.67
CA ARG A 211 -2.62 -6.71 -18.35
C ARG A 211 -1.75 -7.90 -18.76
N GLY A 212 -2.22 -8.60 -19.82
CA GLY A 212 -1.35 -9.43 -20.63
C GLY A 212 -0.25 -8.55 -21.23
N ASN A 213 0.95 -9.06 -21.22
CA ASN A 213 2.04 -8.58 -22.05
C ASN A 213 1.53 -8.33 -23.48
N SER A 214 1.70 -7.12 -23.96
CA SER A 214 1.90 -6.78 -25.37
C SER A 214 3.06 -5.82 -25.39
#